data_fea3158cb79f6a12edb480bec40f378d
#
_entry.id   fea3158cb79f6a12edb480bec40f378d
#
_cell.length_a   1.000
_cell.length_b   1.000
_cell.length_c   1.000
_cell.angle_alpha   90.00
_cell.angle_beta   90.00
_cell.angle_gamma   90.00
#
_symmetry.space_group_name_H-M   'P 1'
#
loop_
_entity.id
_entity.type
_entity.pdbx_description
1 polymer ?
#
loop_
_entity_poly.entity_id
_entity_poly.type
_entity_poly.pdbx_seq_one_letter_code
_entity_poly.pdbx_strand_id
1 'polypeptide(L)'
;MELLLINVLKCFNFTIDFNVASTCILEVEGGWIMELQTISQISKQFNISTRTLRYYEQIGLIQPVKKEDFAYRTYDNKTVVRLQQIIILRKLRIPLRQIADILKSEDTAVAINAFSKNLAEIEDEITALSTIKNVIKALLDRLHLQREILRLLDDESLLDIVDSLTVSKIKSVLENPERMM
;
A
#
# COMPACT_ATOMS: atom_id res chain seq x y z
N MET A 1 -19.61 -8.90 19.47
CA MET A 1 -18.92 -8.66 18.18
C MET A 1 -17.59 -7.91 18.31
N GLU A 2 -17.47 -6.92 19.19
CA GLU A 2 -16.17 -6.28 19.47
C GLU A 2 -15.07 -7.28 19.84
N LEU A 3 -15.41 -8.34 20.62
CA LEU A 3 -14.49 -9.41 20.99
C LEU A 3 -14.04 -10.29 19.80
N LEU A 4 -14.87 -10.48 18.79
CA LEU A 4 -14.52 -11.29 17.61
C LEU A 4 -13.55 -10.58 16.68
N LEU A 5 -13.74 -9.30 16.41
CA LEU A 5 -12.79 -8.48 15.64
C LEU A 5 -11.46 -8.30 16.38
N ILE A 6 -11.51 -8.12 17.71
CA ILE A 6 -10.32 -8.08 18.56
C ILE A 6 -9.59 -9.42 18.55
N ASN A 7 -10.29 -10.56 18.57
CA ASN A 7 -9.69 -11.89 18.51
C ASN A 7 -9.12 -12.21 17.13
N VAL A 8 -9.79 -11.82 16.05
CA VAL A 8 -9.27 -11.96 14.67
C VAL A 8 -8.03 -11.08 14.48
N LEU A 9 -8.03 -9.87 15.02
CA LEU A 9 -6.86 -8.99 14.95
C LEU A 9 -5.72 -9.42 15.91
N LYS A 10 -6.03 -10.10 17.02
CA LYS A 10 -5.04 -10.73 17.91
C LYS A 10 -4.44 -12.02 17.33
N CYS A 11 -5.19 -12.80 16.53
CA CYS A 11 -4.68 -13.99 15.83
C CYS A 11 -3.71 -13.65 14.70
N PHE A 12 -3.80 -12.46 14.13
CA PHE A 12 -2.73 -11.92 13.32
C PHE A 12 -1.68 -11.36 14.27
N ASN A 13 -0.62 -12.14 14.51
CA ASN A 13 0.67 -11.67 15.03
C ASN A 13 1.31 -10.68 14.04
N PHE A 14 0.53 -9.69 13.64
CA PHE A 14 1.01 -8.55 12.90
C PHE A 14 1.67 -7.66 13.95
N THR A 15 2.95 -7.91 14.19
CA THR A 15 3.87 -6.96 14.82
C THR A 15 3.96 -5.75 13.89
N ILE A 16 2.86 -4.99 13.81
CA ILE A 16 2.97 -3.57 13.56
C ILE A 16 3.67 -3.08 14.81
N ASP A 17 4.90 -2.62 14.69
CA ASP A 17 5.59 -1.85 15.71
C ASP A 17 4.77 -0.60 16.03
N PHE A 18 3.62 -0.81 16.64
CA PHE A 18 3.02 0.16 17.49
C PHE A 18 3.88 0.14 18.76
N ASN A 19 4.79 1.07 18.83
CA ASN A 19 5.32 1.51 20.11
C ASN A 19 4.14 2.12 20.88
N VAL A 20 3.17 1.25 21.20
CA VAL A 20 2.16 1.49 22.21
C VAL A 20 2.92 1.29 23.50
N ALA A 21 3.64 2.36 23.91
CA ALA A 21 4.08 2.46 25.28
C ALA A 21 2.87 2.09 26.14
N SER A 22 2.91 0.85 26.63
CA SER A 22 2.29 0.36 27.85
C SER A 22 1.08 1.17 28.34
N THR A 23 -0.08 0.96 27.72
CA THR A 23 -1.26 1.05 28.53
C THR A 23 -1.50 -0.37 29.03
N CYS A 24 -0.76 -0.74 30.07
CA CYS A 24 -1.04 -1.90 30.89
C CYS A 24 -2.51 -1.84 31.26
N ILE A 25 -3.25 -2.87 30.87
CA ILE A 25 -4.45 -3.26 31.61
C ILE A 25 -3.93 -3.71 32.97
N LEU A 26 -3.77 -2.77 33.86
CA LEU A 26 -3.67 -3.06 35.30
C LEU A 26 -5.11 -3.38 35.70
N GLU A 27 -5.42 -4.65 35.82
CA GLU A 27 -6.50 -5.10 36.69
C GLU A 27 -6.11 -4.67 38.10
N VAL A 28 -6.63 -3.52 38.51
CA VAL A 28 -6.60 -3.10 39.89
C VAL A 28 -7.99 -3.39 40.45
N GLU A 29 -8.03 -4.27 41.42
CA GLU A 29 -9.22 -4.51 42.26
C GLU A 29 -9.73 -3.17 42.78
N GLY A 30 -10.94 -2.78 42.37
CA GLY A 30 -11.62 -1.61 42.93
C GLY A 30 -11.80 -0.42 41.98
N GLY A 31 -12.68 -0.55 41.00
CA GLY A 31 -13.25 0.61 40.30
C GLY A 31 -12.51 1.00 39.03
N TRP A 32 -13.25 0.97 37.93
CA TRP A 32 -12.78 1.44 36.62
C TRP A 32 -12.51 2.94 36.66
N ILE A 33 -11.26 3.36 36.85
CA ILE A 33 -10.88 4.73 36.57
C ILE A 33 -10.98 4.91 35.07
N MET A 34 -12.04 5.54 34.57
CA MET A 34 -12.15 5.96 33.17
C MET A 34 -11.13 7.07 32.94
N GLU A 35 -9.94 6.69 32.51
CA GLU A 35 -8.91 7.64 32.10
C GLU A 35 -9.35 8.28 30.77
N LEU A 36 -9.80 9.53 30.86
CA LEU A 36 -10.22 10.31 29.72
C LEU A 36 -8.98 10.90 29.03
N GLN A 37 -8.81 10.61 27.77
CA GLN A 37 -7.71 11.16 26.96
C GLN A 37 -8.17 12.37 26.16
N THR A 38 -7.34 13.41 26.11
CA THR A 38 -7.60 14.60 25.31
C THR A 38 -7.33 14.35 23.81
N ILE A 39 -7.93 15.16 22.93
CA ILE A 39 -7.70 15.08 21.49
C ILE A 39 -6.21 15.19 21.12
N SER A 40 -5.44 15.97 21.87
CA SER A 40 -4.00 16.15 21.62
C SER A 40 -3.19 14.92 22.02
N GLN A 41 -3.57 14.23 23.11
CA GLN A 41 -2.94 12.97 23.52
C GLN A 41 -3.19 11.87 22.48
N ILE A 42 -4.44 11.69 22.05
CA ILE A 42 -4.82 10.72 21.03
C ILE A 42 -4.15 11.01 19.68
N SER A 43 -4.11 12.29 19.28
CA SER A 43 -3.42 12.74 18.07
C SER A 43 -1.95 12.32 18.06
N LYS A 44 -1.25 12.49 19.18
CA LYS A 44 0.16 12.09 19.32
C LYS A 44 0.32 10.56 19.39
N GLN A 45 -0.51 9.88 20.17
CA GLN A 45 -0.46 8.44 20.37
C GLN A 45 -0.64 7.66 19.05
N PHE A 46 -1.58 8.07 18.20
CA PHE A 46 -1.89 7.39 16.96
C PHE A 46 -1.24 8.02 15.73
N ASN A 47 -0.46 9.08 15.90
CA ASN A 47 0.17 9.83 14.81
C ASN A 47 -0.85 10.27 13.72
N ILE A 48 -2.00 10.76 14.15
CA ILE A 48 -3.06 11.29 13.29
C ILE A 48 -3.38 12.73 13.67
N SER A 49 -3.75 13.54 12.67
CA SER A 49 -4.05 14.95 12.94
C SER A 49 -5.33 15.13 13.75
N THR A 50 -5.37 16.18 14.58
CA THR A 50 -6.60 16.56 15.28
C THR A 50 -7.74 16.89 14.33
N ARG A 51 -7.42 17.32 13.09
CA ARG A 51 -8.40 17.53 12.01
C ARG A 51 -9.03 16.20 11.58
N THR A 52 -8.23 15.14 11.45
CA THR A 52 -8.73 13.80 11.12
C THR A 52 -9.64 13.27 12.20
N LEU A 53 -9.29 13.46 13.48
CA LEU A 53 -10.14 13.06 14.62
C LEU A 53 -11.48 13.78 14.58
N ARG A 54 -11.49 15.11 14.37
CA ARG A 54 -12.73 15.90 14.23
C ARG A 54 -13.57 15.45 13.04
N TYR A 55 -12.94 15.06 11.93
CA TYR A 55 -13.64 14.49 10.79
C TYR A 55 -14.30 13.16 11.14
N TYR A 56 -13.63 12.28 11.88
CA TYR A 56 -14.22 11.02 12.35
C TYR A 56 -15.39 11.24 13.32
N GLU A 57 -15.34 12.28 14.15
CA GLU A 57 -16.48 12.72 14.96
C GLU A 57 -17.64 13.17 14.07
N GLN A 58 -17.36 14.03 13.09
CA GLN A 58 -18.37 14.61 12.21
C GLN A 58 -19.14 13.54 11.42
N ILE A 59 -18.45 12.49 10.96
CA ILE A 59 -19.08 11.37 10.24
C ILE A 59 -19.62 10.28 11.18
N GLY A 60 -19.55 10.49 12.50
CA GLY A 60 -20.13 9.61 13.51
C GLY A 60 -19.38 8.28 13.71
N LEU A 61 -18.11 8.21 13.31
CA LEU A 61 -17.27 7.02 13.57
C LEU A 61 -16.82 6.93 15.02
N ILE A 62 -16.52 8.05 15.65
CA ILE A 62 -16.16 8.18 17.07
C ILE A 62 -16.98 9.29 17.71
N GLN A 63 -17.12 9.24 19.03
CA GLN A 63 -17.85 10.24 19.79
C GLN A 63 -17.02 10.72 20.98
N PRO A 64 -16.83 12.05 21.16
CA PRO A 64 -16.19 12.58 22.34
C PRO A 64 -17.10 12.44 23.55
N VAL A 65 -16.50 12.22 24.71
CA VAL A 65 -17.23 12.29 25.99
C VAL A 65 -17.36 13.77 26.39
N LYS A 66 -18.58 14.26 26.50
CA LYS A 66 -18.85 15.59 27.02
C LYS A 66 -18.94 15.50 28.54
N LYS A 67 -18.00 16.07 29.27
CA LYS A 67 -18.13 16.39 30.71
C LYS A 67 -18.30 17.88 30.84
N GLU A 68 -19.25 18.31 31.65
CA GLU A 68 -19.59 19.74 31.89
C GLU A 68 -18.41 20.55 32.42
N ASP A 69 -17.46 19.88 33.10
CA ASP A 69 -16.29 20.51 33.73
C ASP A 69 -15.05 20.61 32.82
N PHE A 70 -15.07 20.08 31.61
CA PHE A 70 -13.92 20.10 30.71
C PHE A 70 -14.17 20.94 29.47
N ALA A 71 -13.38 22.02 29.31
CA ALA A 71 -13.38 22.86 28.10
C ALA A 71 -12.82 22.12 26.86
N TYR A 72 -12.27 20.92 27.04
CA TYR A 72 -11.58 20.16 25.99
C TYR A 72 -12.33 18.87 25.64
N ARG A 73 -12.25 18.49 24.36
CA ARG A 73 -12.73 17.19 23.87
C ARG A 73 -11.93 16.07 24.51
N THR A 74 -12.63 15.17 25.17
CA THR A 74 -12.07 13.97 25.79
C THR A 74 -12.71 12.71 25.23
N TYR A 75 -12.00 11.62 25.27
CA TYR A 75 -12.42 10.33 24.74
C TYR A 75 -12.18 9.26 25.81
N ASP A 76 -13.12 8.36 25.92
CA ASP A 76 -13.04 7.21 26.79
C ASP A 76 -12.28 6.05 26.13
N ASN A 77 -11.96 5.03 26.91
CA ASN A 77 -11.23 3.86 26.42
C ASN A 77 -11.99 3.12 25.30
N LYS A 78 -13.32 3.10 25.33
CA LYS A 78 -14.12 2.50 24.24
C LYS A 78 -13.90 3.20 22.92
N THR A 79 -13.90 4.52 22.94
CA THR A 79 -13.62 5.35 21.75
C THR A 79 -12.19 5.17 21.26
N VAL A 80 -11.23 5.02 22.17
CA VAL A 80 -9.82 4.75 21.83
C VAL A 80 -9.68 3.40 21.11
N VAL A 81 -10.29 2.34 21.65
CA VAL A 81 -10.31 1.01 20.99
C VAL A 81 -10.98 1.07 19.61
N ARG A 82 -12.11 1.77 19.51
CA ARG A 82 -12.78 1.97 18.24
C ARG A 82 -11.91 2.72 17.23
N LEU A 83 -11.17 3.72 17.68
CA LEU A 83 -10.22 4.45 16.86
C LEU A 83 -9.08 3.55 16.35
N GLN A 84 -8.57 2.64 17.20
CA GLN A 84 -7.58 1.64 16.78
C GLN A 84 -8.13 0.77 15.64
N GLN A 85 -9.35 0.28 15.77
CA GLN A 85 -10.00 -0.51 14.72
C GLN A 85 -10.11 0.27 13.41
N ILE A 86 -10.54 1.54 13.46
CA ILE A 86 -10.62 2.42 12.29
C ILE A 86 -9.25 2.57 11.62
N ILE A 87 -8.20 2.81 12.40
CA ILE A 87 -6.85 3.01 11.89
C ILE A 87 -6.32 1.74 11.20
N ILE A 88 -6.53 0.56 11.79
CA ILE A 88 -6.14 -0.71 11.20
C ILE A 88 -6.86 -0.92 9.86
N LEU A 89 -8.17 -0.75 9.82
CA LEU A 89 -8.95 -0.92 8.60
C LEU A 89 -8.54 0.09 7.51
N ARG A 90 -8.19 1.32 7.91
CA ARG A 90 -7.64 2.33 6.99
C ARG A 90 -6.28 1.94 6.41
N LYS A 91 -5.41 1.32 7.22
CA LYS A 91 -4.12 0.79 6.74
C LYS A 91 -4.31 -0.33 5.72
N LEU A 92 -5.37 -1.09 5.83
CA LEU A 92 -5.78 -2.10 4.84
C LEU A 92 -6.46 -1.48 3.60
N ARG A 93 -6.41 -0.13 3.44
CA ARG A 93 -7.02 0.64 2.34
C ARG A 93 -8.56 0.56 2.27
N ILE A 94 -9.23 0.11 3.33
CA ILE A 94 -10.70 0.05 3.35
C ILE A 94 -11.27 1.47 3.42
N PRO A 95 -12.22 1.84 2.54
CA PRO A 95 -12.85 3.15 2.54
C PRO A 95 -13.61 3.42 3.83
N LEU A 96 -13.61 4.69 4.30
CA LEU A 96 -14.27 5.08 5.56
C LEU A 96 -15.75 4.73 5.61
N ARG A 97 -16.45 4.76 4.47
CA ARG A 97 -17.86 4.36 4.39
C ARG A 97 -18.03 2.88 4.75
N GLN A 98 -17.23 2.02 4.17
CA GLN A 98 -17.26 0.58 4.48
C GLN A 98 -16.83 0.30 5.93
N ILE A 99 -15.86 1.07 6.46
CA ILE A 99 -15.48 0.99 7.88
C ILE A 99 -16.67 1.33 8.77
N ALA A 100 -17.43 2.36 8.44
CA ALA A 100 -18.62 2.71 9.19
C ALA A 100 -19.67 1.59 9.17
N ASP A 101 -19.87 0.95 8.03
CA ASP A 101 -20.82 -0.16 7.88
C ASP A 101 -20.33 -1.39 8.67
N ILE A 102 -19.06 -1.77 8.59
CA ILE A 102 -18.46 -2.86 9.35
C ILE A 102 -18.61 -2.64 10.87
N LEU A 103 -18.32 -1.42 11.34
CA LEU A 103 -18.33 -1.10 12.77
C LEU A 103 -19.75 -0.90 13.35
N LYS A 104 -20.75 -0.69 12.51
CA LYS A 104 -22.16 -0.56 12.92
C LYS A 104 -22.91 -1.88 12.85
N SER A 105 -22.50 -2.77 11.93
CA SER A 105 -23.18 -4.04 11.71
C SER A 105 -22.79 -5.06 12.79
N GLU A 106 -23.75 -5.84 13.24
CA GLU A 106 -23.51 -7.03 14.04
C GLU A 106 -23.29 -8.28 13.17
N ASP A 107 -23.58 -8.17 11.89
CA ASP A 107 -23.41 -9.25 10.91
C ASP A 107 -21.99 -9.29 10.36
N THR A 108 -21.30 -10.40 10.57
CA THR A 108 -19.96 -10.65 10.06
C THR A 108 -19.92 -10.70 8.53
N ALA A 109 -21.04 -10.98 7.86
CA ALA A 109 -21.11 -11.02 6.40
C ALA A 109 -20.76 -9.66 5.79
N VAL A 110 -21.08 -8.54 6.45
CA VAL A 110 -20.73 -7.19 6.00
C VAL A 110 -19.20 -7.00 5.96
N ALA A 111 -18.52 -7.47 7.00
CA ALA A 111 -17.05 -7.40 7.06
C ALA A 111 -16.40 -8.32 6.02
N ILE A 112 -16.91 -9.55 5.87
CA ILE A 112 -16.42 -10.51 4.88
C ILE A 112 -16.56 -9.94 3.47
N ASN A 113 -17.70 -9.38 3.11
CA ASN A 113 -17.93 -8.78 1.80
C ASN A 113 -16.98 -7.59 1.54
N ALA A 114 -16.77 -6.72 2.54
CA ALA A 114 -15.87 -5.59 2.42
C ALA A 114 -14.42 -6.04 2.21
N PHE A 115 -13.96 -7.06 2.96
CA PHE A 115 -12.61 -7.61 2.81
C PHE A 115 -12.44 -8.34 1.48
N SER A 116 -13.41 -9.16 1.05
CA SER A 116 -13.35 -9.88 -0.22
C SER A 116 -13.28 -8.92 -1.40
N LYS A 117 -14.08 -7.85 -1.37
CA LYS A 117 -14.04 -6.81 -2.40
C LYS A 117 -12.69 -6.09 -2.44
N ASN A 118 -12.17 -5.69 -1.27
CA ASN A 118 -10.88 -5.02 -1.19
C ASN A 118 -9.73 -5.93 -1.65
N LEU A 119 -9.81 -7.23 -1.35
CA LEU A 119 -8.83 -8.22 -1.82
C LEU A 119 -8.83 -8.31 -3.35
N ALA A 120 -10.00 -8.41 -3.99
CA ALA A 120 -10.13 -8.46 -5.44
C ALA A 120 -9.55 -7.18 -6.10
N GLU A 121 -9.85 -6.00 -5.55
CA GLU A 121 -9.30 -4.72 -6.04
C GLU A 121 -7.75 -4.71 -5.96
N ILE A 122 -7.16 -5.26 -4.89
CA ILE A 122 -5.71 -5.38 -4.74
C ILE A 122 -5.12 -6.37 -5.75
N GLU A 123 -5.76 -7.50 -5.99
CA GLU A 123 -5.33 -8.51 -6.98
C GLU A 123 -5.33 -7.94 -8.40
N ASP A 124 -6.34 -7.14 -8.74
CA ASP A 124 -6.41 -6.43 -10.03
C ASP A 124 -5.27 -5.38 -10.14
N GLU A 125 -5.00 -4.63 -9.07
CA GLU A 125 -3.89 -3.66 -9.01
C GLU A 125 -2.52 -4.35 -9.19
N ILE A 126 -2.31 -5.50 -8.54
CA ILE A 126 -1.08 -6.31 -8.67
C ILE A 126 -0.91 -6.77 -10.12
N THR A 127 -1.97 -7.24 -10.75
CA THR A 127 -1.96 -7.70 -12.14
C THR A 127 -1.60 -6.55 -13.10
N ALA A 128 -2.21 -5.37 -12.93
CA ALA A 128 -1.91 -4.19 -13.72
C ALA A 128 -0.45 -3.74 -13.54
N LEU A 129 0.05 -3.68 -12.30
CA LEU A 129 1.44 -3.32 -11.99
C LEU A 129 2.44 -4.35 -12.56
N SER A 130 2.10 -5.64 -12.53
CA SER A 130 2.91 -6.69 -13.12
C SER A 130 3.03 -6.53 -14.65
N THR A 131 1.97 -6.15 -15.32
CA THR A 131 1.97 -5.84 -16.75
C THR A 131 2.87 -4.65 -17.07
N ILE A 132 2.75 -3.55 -16.32
CA ILE A 132 3.61 -2.36 -16.46
C ILE A 132 5.07 -2.73 -16.25
N LYS A 133 5.38 -3.49 -15.21
CA LYS A 133 6.74 -3.98 -14.92
C LYS A 133 7.31 -4.76 -16.10
N ASN A 134 6.52 -5.66 -16.72
CA ASN A 134 6.98 -6.45 -17.87
C ASN A 134 7.25 -5.58 -19.10
N VAL A 135 6.43 -4.57 -19.36
CA VAL A 135 6.66 -3.60 -20.44
C VAL A 135 7.95 -2.81 -20.21
N ILE A 136 8.16 -2.29 -18.99
CA ILE A 136 9.40 -1.57 -18.66
C ILE A 136 10.62 -2.47 -18.84
N LYS A 137 10.54 -3.74 -18.39
CA LYS A 137 11.62 -4.70 -18.55
C LYS A 137 11.94 -4.93 -20.04
N ALA A 138 10.93 -5.15 -20.88
CA ALA A 138 11.12 -5.33 -22.32
C ALA A 138 11.74 -4.09 -23.00
N LEU A 139 11.39 -2.88 -22.54
CA LEU A 139 12.02 -1.66 -23.04
C LEU A 139 13.50 -1.56 -22.63
N LEU A 140 13.83 -1.91 -21.40
CA LEU A 140 15.20 -1.94 -20.92
C LEU A 140 16.04 -2.95 -21.71
N ASP A 141 15.52 -4.16 -21.93
CA ASP A 141 16.20 -5.20 -22.68
C ASP A 141 16.50 -4.74 -24.12
N ARG A 142 15.55 -4.03 -24.78
CA ARG A 142 15.76 -3.43 -26.10
C ARG A 142 16.84 -2.35 -26.11
N LEU A 143 16.83 -1.48 -25.11
CA LEU A 143 17.85 -0.41 -24.99
C LEU A 143 19.24 -1.00 -24.75
N HIS A 144 19.34 -2.05 -23.93
CA HIS A 144 20.61 -2.73 -23.74
C HIS A 144 21.11 -3.40 -25.02
N LEU A 145 20.23 -4.09 -25.75
CA LEU A 145 20.58 -4.70 -27.03
C LEU A 145 21.03 -3.64 -28.06
N GLN A 146 20.32 -2.52 -28.18
CA GLN A 146 20.70 -1.43 -29.08
C GLN A 146 22.07 -0.85 -28.71
N ARG A 147 22.36 -0.68 -27.43
CA ARG A 147 23.67 -0.19 -26.96
C ARG A 147 24.79 -1.19 -27.29
N GLU A 148 24.55 -2.49 -27.16
CA GLU A 148 25.53 -3.51 -27.54
C GLU A 148 25.77 -3.54 -29.05
N ILE A 149 24.72 -3.44 -29.85
CA ILE A 149 24.84 -3.34 -31.32
C ILE A 149 25.65 -2.10 -31.71
N LEU A 150 25.40 -0.92 -31.10
CA LEU A 150 26.18 0.29 -31.37
C LEU A 150 27.65 0.11 -31.00
N ARG A 151 27.95 -0.53 -29.87
CA ARG A 151 29.33 -0.84 -29.47
C ARG A 151 30.04 -1.76 -30.47
N LEU A 152 29.32 -2.77 -30.96
CA LEU A 152 29.86 -3.67 -31.98
C LEU A 152 30.11 -2.96 -33.33
N LEU A 153 29.27 -1.98 -33.65
CA LEU A 153 29.44 -1.16 -34.89
C LEU A 153 30.56 -0.13 -34.74
N ASP A 154 30.85 0.33 -33.53
CA ASP A 154 31.96 1.25 -33.23
C ASP A 154 33.34 0.50 -33.14
N ASP A 155 33.32 -0.83 -33.19
CA ASP A 155 34.54 -1.61 -33.19
C ASP A 155 35.17 -1.56 -34.61
N GLU A 156 36.30 -0.85 -34.74
CA GLU A 156 37.04 -0.69 -35.98
C GLU A 156 37.33 -2.01 -36.67
N SER A 157 37.51 -3.10 -35.88
CA SER A 157 37.76 -4.42 -36.45
C SER A 157 36.56 -4.99 -37.19
N LEU A 158 35.35 -4.68 -36.78
CA LEU A 158 34.12 -5.07 -37.48
C LEU A 158 33.85 -4.23 -38.76
N LEU A 159 34.17 -2.96 -38.69
CA LEU A 159 34.09 -2.08 -39.89
C LEU A 159 35.05 -2.56 -40.97
N ASP A 160 36.29 -2.89 -40.64
CA ASP A 160 37.26 -3.49 -41.53
C ASP A 160 36.81 -4.78 -42.17
N ILE A 161 36.15 -5.66 -41.42
CA ILE A 161 35.58 -6.91 -41.93
C ILE A 161 34.43 -6.64 -42.88
N VAL A 162 33.50 -5.72 -42.52
CA VAL A 162 32.38 -5.34 -43.38
C VAL A 162 32.87 -4.70 -44.66
N ASP A 163 33.85 -3.81 -44.58
CA ASP A 163 34.46 -3.18 -45.76
C ASP A 163 35.16 -4.20 -46.64
N SER A 164 35.92 -5.13 -46.07
CA SER A 164 36.55 -6.20 -46.82
C SER A 164 35.55 -7.12 -47.55
N LEU A 165 34.44 -7.44 -46.87
CA LEU A 165 33.34 -8.23 -47.47
C LEU A 165 32.64 -7.47 -48.58
N THR A 166 32.42 -6.17 -48.43
CA THR A 166 31.78 -5.31 -49.40
C THR A 166 32.66 -5.15 -50.64
N VAL A 167 33.94 -4.88 -50.46
CA VAL A 167 34.92 -4.80 -51.56
C VAL A 167 35.06 -6.13 -52.29
N SER A 168 35.16 -7.25 -51.55
CA SER A 168 35.21 -8.60 -52.14
C SER A 168 33.97 -8.92 -52.98
N LYS A 169 32.80 -8.56 -52.49
CA LYS A 169 31.52 -8.79 -53.17
C LYS A 169 31.37 -7.91 -54.42
N ILE A 170 31.76 -6.65 -54.34
CA ILE A 170 31.78 -5.74 -55.51
C ILE A 170 32.76 -6.24 -56.55
N LYS A 171 33.95 -6.66 -56.13
CA LYS A 171 34.98 -7.18 -57.05
C LYS A 171 34.51 -8.44 -57.77
N SER A 172 33.85 -9.38 -57.06
CA SER A 172 33.28 -10.60 -57.67
C SER A 172 32.15 -10.33 -58.67
N VAL A 173 31.40 -9.27 -58.50
CA VAL A 173 30.34 -8.81 -59.41
C VAL A 173 30.93 -8.15 -60.66
N LEU A 174 32.01 -7.38 -60.51
CA LEU A 174 32.69 -6.72 -61.59
C LEU A 174 33.48 -7.70 -62.46
N GLU A 175 34.02 -8.78 -61.89
CA GLU A 175 34.79 -9.80 -62.61
C GLU A 175 33.91 -10.84 -63.27
N ASN A 176 32.62 -10.96 -62.95
CA ASN A 176 31.66 -11.88 -63.57
C ASN A 176 30.31 -11.21 -63.89
N PRO A 177 30.23 -10.37 -64.95
CA PRO A 177 29.00 -9.65 -65.28
C PRO A 177 27.90 -10.58 -65.84
N GLU A 178 28.20 -11.82 -66.23
CA GLU A 178 27.24 -12.74 -66.85
C GLU A 178 26.31 -13.47 -65.85
N ARG A 179 26.42 -13.25 -64.55
CA ARG A 179 25.57 -13.91 -63.57
C ARG A 179 24.32 -13.11 -63.20
N MET A 180 24.08 -11.99 -63.88
CA MET A 180 22.91 -11.14 -63.67
C MET A 180 21.94 -11.07 -64.80
N MET A 181 21.90 -12.09 -65.71
CA MET A 181 20.79 -12.31 -66.64
C MET A 181 20.00 -13.52 -66.28
#